data_01a2097161eddf88142d5b67f3d2a068
#
_entry.id   01a2097161eddf88142d5b67f3d2a068
#
_cell.length_a   1.000
_cell.length_b   1.000
_cell.length_c   1.000
_cell.angle_alpha   90.00
_cell.angle_beta   90.00
_cell.angle_gamma   90.00
#
_symmetry.space_group_name_H-M   'P 1'
#
loop_
_entity.id
_entity.type
_entity.pdbx_description
1 polymer ?
#
loop_
_entity_poly.entity_id
_entity_poly.type
_entity_poly.pdbx_seq_one_letter_code
_entity_poly.pdbx_strand_id
1 'polypeptide(L)'
;MSSELHSVELPFLETLKKLGWDYITPTENTSLRGSFDDVIIKDYLFQALIKLNGHKGLKQSHCEAIYNKLNRIDDNEEFYAWLKGEKTFKPNQESKAISIDLIDKINPLNNHFVATNQYVCSITKPEDHYKHIKPDIVLFVNGIP
;
A
#
# COMPACT_ATOMS: atom_id res chain seq x y z
N MET A 1 7.46 23.88 -12.31
CA MET A 1 6.73 23.07 -11.31
C MET A 1 5.29 23.51 -11.09
N SER A 2 5.04 24.80 -10.93
CA SER A 2 3.67 25.30 -10.69
C SER A 2 2.72 25.09 -11.87
N SER A 3 3.18 25.16 -13.13
CA SER A 3 2.33 25.02 -14.31
C SER A 3 1.84 23.58 -14.52
N GLU A 4 2.68 22.61 -14.26
CA GLU A 4 2.35 21.18 -14.40
C GLU A 4 1.39 20.72 -13.30
N LEU A 5 1.64 21.15 -12.05
CA LEU A 5 0.75 20.92 -10.93
C LEU A 5 -0.66 21.45 -11.20
N HIS A 6 -0.78 22.67 -11.71
CA HIS A 6 -2.08 23.29 -11.95
C HIS A 6 -2.77 22.79 -13.22
N SER A 7 -2.01 22.41 -14.27
CA SER A 7 -2.59 22.04 -15.54
C SER A 7 -2.96 20.55 -15.67
N VAL A 8 -2.25 19.68 -14.97
CA VAL A 8 -2.40 18.22 -15.10
C VAL A 8 -2.72 17.56 -13.78
N GLU A 9 -1.88 17.74 -12.76
CA GLU A 9 -2.01 17.00 -11.49
C GLU A 9 -3.31 17.33 -10.74
N LEU A 10 -3.61 18.63 -10.54
CA LEU A 10 -4.79 19.03 -9.76
C LEU A 10 -6.11 18.62 -10.42
N PRO A 11 -6.31 18.82 -11.76
CA PRO A 11 -7.52 18.33 -12.41
C PRO A 11 -7.67 16.81 -12.34
N PHE A 12 -6.57 16.06 -12.42
CA PHE A 12 -6.60 14.60 -12.33
C PHE A 12 -6.99 14.16 -10.91
N LEU A 13 -6.43 14.78 -9.88
CA LEU A 13 -6.79 14.50 -8.49
C LEU A 13 -8.26 14.82 -8.21
N GLU A 14 -8.79 15.91 -8.74
CA GLU A 14 -10.22 16.24 -8.63
C GLU A 14 -11.10 15.17 -9.28
N THR A 15 -10.69 14.64 -10.43
CA THR A 15 -11.39 13.54 -11.08
C THR A 15 -11.38 12.27 -10.23
N LEU A 16 -10.24 11.92 -9.64
CA LEU A 16 -10.12 10.77 -8.73
C LEU A 16 -11.03 10.91 -7.51
N LYS A 17 -11.09 12.09 -6.91
CA LYS A 17 -12.00 12.36 -5.78
C LYS A 17 -13.46 12.13 -6.17
N LYS A 18 -13.87 12.56 -7.34
CA LYS A 18 -15.23 12.32 -7.87
C LYS A 18 -15.52 10.84 -8.08
N LEU A 19 -14.49 10.04 -8.38
CA LEU A 19 -14.60 8.59 -8.56
C LEU A 19 -14.55 7.83 -7.22
N GLY A 20 -14.44 8.51 -6.10
CA GLY A 20 -14.44 7.88 -4.78
C GLY A 20 -13.05 7.63 -4.19
N TRP A 21 -12.00 8.15 -4.79
CA TRP A 21 -10.65 8.09 -4.23
C TRP A 21 -10.48 9.14 -3.15
N ASP A 22 -9.91 8.75 -2.01
CA ASP A 22 -9.48 9.68 -0.98
C ASP A 22 -8.14 10.29 -1.39
N TYR A 23 -8.00 11.58 -1.12
CA TYR A 23 -6.74 12.29 -1.36
C TYR A 23 -6.04 12.56 -0.03
N ILE A 24 -4.75 12.22 0.03
CA ILE A 24 -3.87 12.62 1.13
C ILE A 24 -2.77 13.55 0.60
N THR A 25 -2.44 14.57 1.38
CA THR A 25 -1.38 15.53 1.01
C THR A 25 0.00 14.86 1.07
N PRO A 26 1.01 15.43 0.38
CA PRO A 26 2.38 14.93 0.50
C PRO A 26 2.88 14.89 1.95
N THR A 27 2.53 15.88 2.76
CA THR A 27 2.89 15.94 4.18
C THR A 27 2.24 14.82 4.98
N GLU A 28 0.95 14.57 4.79
CA GLU A 28 0.23 13.46 5.42
C GLU A 28 0.82 12.12 5.00
N ASN A 29 1.12 11.94 3.72
CA ASN A 29 1.76 10.73 3.21
C ASN A 29 3.11 10.48 3.89
N THR A 30 3.95 11.49 3.98
CA THR A 30 5.26 11.37 4.63
C THR A 30 5.12 11.00 6.12
N SER A 31 4.17 11.59 6.82
CA SER A 31 3.89 11.25 8.22
C SER A 31 3.44 9.81 8.40
N LEU A 32 2.58 9.32 7.50
CA LEU A 32 2.02 7.97 7.58
C LEU A 32 3.04 6.88 7.25
N ARG A 33 4.08 7.22 6.49
CA ARG A 33 5.06 6.24 6.03
C ARG A 33 6.21 6.01 6.99
N GLY A 34 6.53 6.93 7.85
CA GLY A 34 7.68 6.85 8.74
C GLY A 34 9.02 7.16 8.07
N SER A 35 9.30 6.63 6.88
CA SER A 35 10.49 6.96 6.09
C SER A 35 10.21 6.88 4.58
N PHE A 36 11.12 7.44 3.77
CA PHE A 36 11.00 7.36 2.31
C PHE A 36 11.29 5.95 1.75
N ASP A 37 11.89 5.08 2.54
CA ASP A 37 12.10 3.68 2.18
C ASP A 37 10.84 2.83 2.35
N ASP A 38 9.93 3.27 3.21
CA ASP A 38 8.65 2.60 3.46
C ASP A 38 7.64 3.02 2.39
N VAL A 39 7.43 2.19 1.39
CA VAL A 39 6.51 2.49 0.29
C VAL A 39 5.05 2.17 0.62
N ILE A 40 4.81 1.22 1.52
CA ILE A 40 3.47 0.82 1.96
C ILE A 40 3.01 1.76 3.09
N ILE A 41 1.76 2.20 3.02
CA ILE A 41 1.15 2.93 4.14
C ILE A 41 0.65 1.90 5.16
N LYS A 42 1.42 1.72 6.20
CA LYS A 42 1.26 0.66 7.21
C LYS A 42 -0.12 0.65 7.85
N ASP A 43 -0.62 1.79 8.29
CA ASP A 43 -1.92 1.88 8.97
C ASP A 43 -3.06 1.45 8.06
N TYR A 44 -3.01 1.82 6.80
CA TYR A 44 -4.04 1.46 5.82
C TYR A 44 -3.98 -0.03 5.49
N LEU A 45 -2.78 -0.59 5.38
CA LEU A 45 -2.62 -2.03 5.19
C LEU A 45 -3.18 -2.81 6.38
N PHE A 46 -2.88 -2.38 7.60
CA PHE A 46 -3.37 -3.07 8.81
C PHE A 46 -4.88 -3.06 8.90
N GLN A 47 -5.52 -1.92 8.61
CA GLN A 47 -6.98 -1.82 8.55
C GLN A 47 -7.57 -2.81 7.53
N ALA A 48 -7.00 -2.88 6.34
CA ALA A 48 -7.44 -3.79 5.30
C ALA A 48 -7.23 -5.26 5.69
N LEU A 49 -6.08 -5.59 6.26
CA LEU A 49 -5.79 -6.96 6.72
C LEU A 49 -6.83 -7.46 7.71
N ILE A 50 -7.18 -6.64 8.70
CA ILE A 50 -8.20 -7.00 9.69
C ILE A 50 -9.58 -7.06 9.07
N LYS A 51 -9.93 -6.09 8.23
CA LYS A 51 -11.22 -6.06 7.55
C LYS A 51 -11.45 -7.30 6.68
N LEU A 52 -10.43 -7.71 5.93
CA LEU A 52 -10.56 -8.80 4.95
C LEU A 52 -10.30 -10.18 5.54
N ASN A 53 -9.51 -10.29 6.61
CA ASN A 53 -9.04 -11.57 7.15
C ASN A 53 -9.41 -11.81 8.62
N GLY A 54 -10.01 -10.85 9.29
CA GLY A 54 -10.39 -10.99 10.70
C GLY A 54 -11.34 -12.17 10.95
N HIS A 55 -12.27 -12.43 10.02
CA HIS A 55 -13.17 -13.58 10.08
C HIS A 55 -12.48 -14.94 9.95
N LYS A 56 -11.24 -14.96 9.44
CA LYS A 56 -10.39 -16.15 9.35
C LYS A 56 -9.53 -16.36 10.58
N GLY A 57 -9.57 -15.43 11.54
CA GLY A 57 -8.79 -15.48 12.78
C GLY A 57 -7.56 -14.59 12.79
N LEU A 58 -7.34 -13.75 11.80
CA LEU A 58 -6.24 -12.79 11.81
C LEU A 58 -6.51 -11.70 12.85
N LYS A 59 -5.52 -11.41 13.68
CA LYS A 59 -5.57 -10.39 14.74
C LYS A 59 -4.62 -9.26 14.44
N GLN A 60 -4.83 -8.12 15.08
CA GLN A 60 -3.97 -6.94 14.96
C GLN A 60 -2.48 -7.28 15.23
N SER A 61 -2.23 -8.15 16.20
CA SER A 61 -0.87 -8.58 16.55
C SER A 61 -0.15 -9.34 15.42
N HIS A 62 -0.87 -9.85 14.44
CA HIS A 62 -0.28 -10.58 13.31
C HIS A 62 0.08 -9.66 12.14
N CYS A 63 -0.46 -8.46 12.09
CA CYS A 63 -0.32 -7.56 10.93
C CYS A 63 1.13 -7.12 10.70
N GLU A 64 1.89 -6.91 11.77
CA GLU A 64 3.30 -6.52 11.66
C GLU A 64 4.14 -7.58 10.94
N ALA A 65 3.90 -8.85 11.23
CA ALA A 65 4.63 -9.94 10.58
C ALA A 65 4.34 -10.00 9.07
N ILE A 66 3.08 -9.77 8.68
CA ILE A 66 2.70 -9.72 7.26
C ILE A 66 3.32 -8.51 6.58
N TYR A 67 3.27 -7.34 7.21
CA TYR A 67 3.89 -6.12 6.71
C TYR A 67 5.38 -6.32 6.46
N ASN A 68 6.11 -6.92 7.40
CA ASN A 68 7.53 -7.20 7.26
C ASN A 68 7.84 -8.17 6.12
N LYS A 69 6.98 -9.16 5.89
CA LYS A 69 7.11 -10.06 4.75
C LYS A 69 6.95 -9.32 3.43
N LEU A 70 5.93 -8.46 3.31
CA LEU A 70 5.69 -7.68 2.10
C LEU A 70 6.84 -6.72 1.79
N ASN A 71 7.41 -6.08 2.80
CA ASN A 71 8.53 -5.17 2.62
C ASN A 71 9.86 -5.83 2.19
N ARG A 72 9.98 -7.14 2.39
CA ARG A 72 11.18 -7.89 2.02
C ARG A 72 11.09 -8.54 0.65
N ILE A 73 9.94 -8.45 -0.01
CA ILE A 73 9.75 -9.02 -1.34
C ILE A 73 10.48 -8.14 -2.35
N ASP A 74 11.39 -8.75 -3.09
CA ASP A 74 12.12 -8.12 -4.20
C ASP A 74 11.74 -8.71 -5.56
N ASP A 75 10.88 -9.71 -5.57
CA ASP A 75 10.42 -10.46 -6.74
C ASP A 75 8.95 -10.12 -7.05
N ASN A 76 8.72 -9.64 -8.27
CA ASN A 76 7.37 -9.30 -8.74
C ASN A 76 6.42 -10.50 -8.75
N GLU A 77 6.91 -11.71 -9.04
CA GLU A 77 6.05 -12.91 -9.05
C GLU A 77 5.56 -13.24 -7.64
N GLU A 78 6.42 -13.11 -6.64
CA GLU A 78 6.04 -13.32 -5.25
C GLU A 78 5.03 -12.27 -4.79
N PHE A 79 5.26 -11.00 -5.09
CA PHE A 79 4.33 -9.94 -4.74
C PHE A 79 2.97 -10.13 -5.43
N TYR A 80 2.99 -10.55 -6.68
CA TYR A 80 1.77 -10.86 -7.43
C TYR A 80 0.99 -12.01 -6.80
N ALA A 81 1.68 -13.04 -6.31
CA ALA A 81 1.04 -14.14 -5.59
C ALA A 81 0.32 -13.66 -4.31
N TRP A 82 0.91 -12.71 -3.57
CA TRP A 82 0.25 -12.06 -2.45
C TRP A 82 -1.01 -11.32 -2.88
N LEU A 83 -0.94 -10.55 -3.97
CA LEU A 83 -2.10 -9.81 -4.49
C LEU A 83 -3.22 -10.73 -4.95
N LYS A 84 -2.90 -11.91 -5.46
CA LYS A 84 -3.89 -12.92 -5.86
C LYS A 84 -4.52 -13.67 -4.68
N GLY A 85 -4.01 -13.51 -3.47
CA GLY A 85 -4.49 -14.24 -2.29
C GLY A 85 -3.98 -15.68 -2.22
N GLU A 86 -2.89 -16.00 -2.87
CA GLU A 86 -2.30 -17.35 -2.88
C GLU A 86 -1.38 -17.61 -1.69
N LYS A 87 -0.96 -16.59 -0.96
CA LYS A 87 -0.07 -16.73 0.18
C LYS A 87 -0.86 -16.99 1.46
N THR A 88 -0.26 -17.79 2.32
CA THR A 88 -0.84 -18.18 3.59
C THR A 88 0.01 -17.66 4.76
N PHE A 89 -0.63 -17.53 5.90
CA PHE A 89 0.00 -17.12 7.15
C PHE A 89 -0.46 -18.03 8.28
N LYS A 90 0.48 -18.45 9.13
CA LYS A 90 0.18 -19.19 10.35
C LYS A 90 0.26 -18.24 11.54
N PRO A 91 -0.85 -17.98 12.24
CA PRO A 91 -0.83 -17.13 13.44
C PRO A 91 0.08 -17.67 14.54
N ASN A 92 0.13 -18.99 14.70
CA ASN A 92 1.07 -19.69 15.60
C ASN A 92 1.34 -21.09 15.07
N GLN A 93 2.28 -21.82 15.71
CA GLN A 93 2.69 -23.15 15.23
C GLN A 93 1.56 -24.18 15.26
N GLU A 94 0.60 -24.04 16.16
CA GLU A 94 -0.51 -24.97 16.34
C GLU A 94 -1.73 -24.62 15.47
N SER A 95 -1.77 -23.41 14.93
CA SER A 95 -2.87 -22.94 14.10
C SER A 95 -2.77 -23.48 12.67
N LYS A 96 -3.94 -23.62 12.04
CA LYS A 96 -3.99 -23.81 10.59
C LYS A 96 -3.52 -22.56 9.88
N ALA A 97 -2.83 -22.75 8.75
CA ALA A 97 -2.51 -21.65 7.85
C ALA A 97 -3.80 -21.06 7.26
N ILE A 98 -3.89 -19.73 7.23
CA ILE A 98 -4.99 -19.01 6.60
C ILE A 98 -4.50 -18.30 5.34
N SER A 99 -5.32 -18.28 4.30
CA SER A 99 -5.02 -17.49 3.12
C SER A 99 -5.22 -16.01 3.43
N ILE A 100 -4.31 -15.16 2.97
CA ILE A 100 -4.35 -13.73 3.25
C ILE A 100 -4.83 -12.98 2.01
N ASP A 101 -5.93 -12.24 2.17
CA ASP A 101 -6.42 -11.32 1.17
C ASP A 101 -5.92 -9.91 1.47
N LEU A 102 -5.19 -9.32 0.53
CA LEU A 102 -4.75 -7.93 0.57
C LEU A 102 -5.77 -7.01 -0.11
N ILE A 103 -6.52 -7.53 -1.05
CA ILE A 103 -7.50 -6.81 -1.87
C ILE A 103 -8.78 -7.63 -1.93
N ASP A 104 -9.92 -6.97 -1.75
CA ASP A 104 -11.22 -7.59 -1.99
C ASP A 104 -11.54 -7.54 -3.48
N LYS A 105 -11.44 -8.70 -4.14
CA LYS A 105 -11.73 -8.84 -5.57
C LYS A 105 -13.20 -9.10 -5.87
N ILE A 106 -13.94 -9.59 -4.89
CA ILE A 106 -15.37 -9.92 -5.04
C ILE A 106 -16.20 -8.65 -4.91
N ASN A 107 -15.89 -7.81 -3.92
CA ASN A 107 -16.52 -6.52 -3.73
C ASN A 107 -15.46 -5.42 -3.71
N PRO A 108 -15.08 -4.89 -4.89
CA PRO A 108 -14.00 -3.90 -4.99
C PRO A 108 -14.21 -2.63 -4.16
N LEU A 109 -15.46 -2.26 -3.88
CA LEU A 109 -15.78 -1.08 -3.07
C LEU A 109 -15.41 -1.23 -1.59
N ASN A 110 -15.11 -2.44 -1.13
CA ASN A 110 -14.56 -2.67 0.21
C ASN A 110 -13.10 -2.26 0.36
N ASN A 111 -12.42 -1.99 -0.75
CA ASN A 111 -11.03 -1.54 -0.71
C ASN A 111 -10.95 -0.05 -0.42
N HIS A 112 -9.85 0.36 0.21
CA HIS A 112 -9.54 1.75 0.47
C HIS A 112 -8.66 2.30 -0.66
N PHE A 113 -9.20 3.18 -1.46
CA PHE A 113 -8.53 3.81 -2.60
C PHE A 113 -8.03 5.19 -2.22
N VAL A 114 -6.73 5.39 -2.26
CA VAL A 114 -6.08 6.64 -1.87
C VAL A 114 -5.15 7.12 -2.97
N ALA A 115 -5.21 8.41 -3.26
CA ALA A 115 -4.31 9.08 -4.18
C ALA A 115 -3.48 10.13 -3.44
N THR A 116 -2.23 10.25 -3.80
CA THR A 116 -1.35 11.34 -3.35
C THR A 116 -0.53 11.87 -4.52
N ASN A 117 -0.05 13.09 -4.39
CA ASN A 117 0.85 13.68 -5.37
C ASN A 117 2.19 14.00 -4.73
N GLN A 118 3.19 14.27 -5.58
CA GLN A 118 4.54 14.63 -5.13
C GLN A 118 5.12 13.63 -4.11
N TYR A 119 4.90 12.36 -4.38
CA TYR A 119 5.35 11.26 -3.55
C TYR A 119 6.87 11.08 -3.69
N VAL A 120 7.60 11.15 -2.59
CA VAL A 120 9.03 10.92 -2.57
C VAL A 120 9.33 9.52 -2.07
N CYS A 121 10.07 8.75 -2.84
CA CYS A 121 10.56 7.44 -2.41
C CYS A 121 12.04 7.27 -2.73
N SER A 122 12.72 6.51 -1.89
CA SER A 122 14.11 6.14 -2.10
C SER A 122 14.18 4.86 -2.93
N ILE A 123 15.05 4.87 -3.93
CA ILE A 123 15.42 3.66 -4.66
C ILE A 123 16.81 3.26 -4.19
N THR A 124 16.90 2.15 -3.49
CA THR A 124 18.18 1.55 -3.13
C THR A 124 18.53 0.47 -4.14
N LYS A 125 19.33 0.83 -5.14
CA LYS A 125 20.09 -0.16 -5.90
C LYS A 125 21.53 -0.13 -5.40
N PRO A 126 22.22 -1.28 -5.31
CA PRO A 126 23.62 -1.32 -4.86
C PRO A 126 24.57 -0.43 -5.65
N GLU A 127 24.18 -0.08 -6.88
CA GLU A 127 24.98 0.68 -7.84
C GLU A 127 24.70 2.19 -7.80
N ASP A 128 23.59 2.58 -7.19
CA ASP A 128 23.14 3.97 -7.18
C ASP A 128 23.14 4.52 -5.75
N HIS A 129 24.05 5.41 -5.46
CA HIS A 129 24.05 6.15 -4.20
C HIS A 129 22.75 6.98 -4.06
N TYR A 130 21.78 6.50 -3.27
CA TYR A 130 20.58 7.22 -2.81
C TYR A 130 19.89 8.06 -3.89
N LYS A 131 19.25 7.42 -4.85
CA LYS A 131 18.33 8.14 -5.75
C LYS A 131 16.94 8.21 -5.11
N HIS A 132 16.45 9.44 -4.97
CA HIS A 132 15.05 9.70 -4.72
C HIS A 132 14.33 9.84 -6.04
N ILE A 133 13.21 9.15 -6.21
CA ILE A 133 12.26 9.43 -7.29
C ILE A 133 11.05 10.14 -6.69
N LYS A 134 10.44 10.99 -7.49
CA LYS A 134 9.27 11.77 -7.09
C LYS A 134 8.20 11.66 -8.18
N PRO A 135 7.44 10.56 -8.21
CA PRO A 135 6.30 10.43 -9.11
C PRO A 135 5.30 11.55 -8.88
N ASP A 136 4.68 12.02 -9.95
CA ASP A 136 3.70 13.10 -9.88
C ASP A 136 2.47 12.69 -9.08
N ILE A 137 1.94 11.51 -9.36
CA ILE A 137 0.77 10.95 -8.68
C ILE A 137 1.04 9.48 -8.38
N VAL A 138 0.68 9.04 -7.18
CA VAL A 138 0.71 7.63 -6.77
C VAL A 138 -0.66 7.22 -6.25
N LEU A 139 -1.12 6.07 -6.71
CA LEU A 139 -2.38 5.48 -6.30
C LEU A 139 -2.10 4.31 -5.34
N PHE A 140 -2.88 4.25 -4.27
CA PHE A 140 -2.78 3.17 -3.29
C PHE A 140 -4.09 2.41 -3.21
N VAL A 141 -4.01 1.10 -3.11
CA VAL A 141 -5.13 0.24 -2.75
C VAL A 141 -4.77 -0.45 -1.44
N ASN A 142 -5.55 -0.19 -0.40
CA ASN A 142 -5.30 -0.74 0.95
C ASN A 142 -3.87 -0.45 1.46
N GLY A 143 -3.34 0.73 1.16
CA GLY A 143 -2.00 1.14 1.55
C GLY A 143 -0.87 0.62 0.65
N ILE A 144 -1.17 -0.16 -0.38
CA ILE A 144 -0.20 -0.72 -1.34
C ILE A 144 -0.16 0.17 -2.58
N PRO A 145 1.01 0.75 -2.92
CA PRO A 145 1.14 1.62 -4.08
C PRO A 145 1.10 0.88 -5.41
#